data_cb37714ead2e8037706db114d9fcb8f7
#
_entry.id   cb37714ead2e8037706db114d9fcb8f7
#
_cell.length_a   1.000
_cell.length_b   1.000
_cell.length_c   1.000
_cell.angle_alpha   90.00
_cell.angle_beta   90.00
_cell.angle_gamma   90.00
#
_symmetry.space_group_name_H-M   'P 1'
#
loop_
_entity.id
_entity.type
_entity.pdbx_description
1 polymer ?
#
loop_
_entity_poly.entity_id
_entity_poly.type
_entity_poly.pdbx_seq_one_letter_code
_entity_poly.pdbx_strand_id
1 'polypeptide(L)'
;FATLDTTTRKIVYENTPFLLSDTVGFIRKLPHHLVESFKSTLDEVREADILLHVVDVSHPLYEDQIGVVNHTLQELKAFDKPILTIFNKLDLYEANTFDEWLEDEVKQELLLELKEKWDRATNNNCVFISALEKKNIDALREIILTKVRELYLIRYPYREIHF
;
A
#
# COMPACT_ATOMS: atom_id res chain seq x y z
N PHE A 1 -10.56 8.92 15.94
CA PHE A 1 -10.47 7.49 15.62
C PHE A 1 -11.83 6.85 15.72
N ALA A 2 -12.42 6.46 14.59
CA ALA A 2 -13.78 5.92 14.58
C ALA A 2 -13.81 4.44 14.99
N THR A 3 -12.79 3.64 14.72
CA THR A 3 -12.69 2.23 15.09
C THR A 3 -11.23 1.82 15.27
N LEU A 4 -10.97 1.04 16.33
CA LEU A 4 -9.66 0.40 16.63
C LEU A 4 -9.67 -1.08 16.20
N ASP A 5 -10.77 -1.56 15.63
CA ASP A 5 -10.92 -2.95 15.22
C ASP A 5 -10.49 -3.13 13.75
N THR A 6 -9.76 -4.21 13.50
CA THR A 6 -9.44 -4.64 12.15
C THR A 6 -10.68 -5.24 11.50
N THR A 7 -10.93 -4.91 10.23
CA THR A 7 -12.03 -5.48 9.46
C THR A 7 -11.46 -6.33 8.33
N THR A 8 -11.79 -7.61 8.32
CA THR A 8 -11.37 -8.53 7.26
C THR A 8 -12.54 -8.83 6.34
N ARG A 9 -12.33 -8.69 5.03
CA ARG A 9 -13.33 -8.96 3.99
C ARG A 9 -12.76 -9.94 2.97
N LYS A 10 -13.62 -10.87 2.53
CA LYS A 10 -13.33 -11.73 1.38
C LYS A 10 -13.58 -10.94 0.09
N ILE A 11 -12.55 -10.84 -0.73
CA ILE A 11 -12.58 -10.26 -2.07
C ILE A 11 -12.46 -11.41 -3.08
N VAL A 12 -13.22 -11.35 -4.17
CA VAL A 12 -13.06 -12.24 -5.32
C VAL A 12 -12.88 -11.35 -6.54
N TYR A 13 -11.72 -11.44 -7.17
CA TYR A 13 -11.40 -10.72 -8.39
C TYR A 13 -10.89 -11.71 -9.44
N GLU A 14 -11.51 -11.72 -10.63
CA GLU A 14 -11.18 -12.66 -11.72
C GLU A 14 -11.03 -14.12 -11.22
N ASN A 15 -12.05 -14.64 -10.54
CA ASN A 15 -12.07 -15.98 -9.95
C ASN A 15 -10.98 -16.27 -8.90
N THR A 16 -10.19 -15.26 -8.50
CA THR A 16 -9.16 -15.40 -7.47
C THR A 16 -9.67 -14.84 -6.13
N PRO A 17 -9.94 -15.70 -5.13
CA PRO A 17 -10.36 -15.25 -3.81
C PRO A 17 -9.17 -14.92 -2.93
N PHE A 18 -9.26 -13.83 -2.17
CA PHE A 18 -8.31 -13.47 -1.12
C PHE A 18 -9.00 -12.70 0.01
N LEU A 19 -8.35 -12.59 1.14
CA LEU A 19 -8.81 -11.80 2.28
C LEU A 19 -8.08 -10.47 2.29
N LEU A 20 -8.83 -9.40 2.45
CA LEU A 20 -8.30 -8.05 2.64
C LEU A 20 -8.66 -7.58 4.04
N SER A 21 -7.64 -7.32 4.86
CA SER A 21 -7.79 -6.78 6.21
C SER A 21 -7.46 -5.30 6.20
N ASP A 22 -8.40 -4.48 6.67
CA ASP A 22 -8.19 -3.06 6.91
C ASP A 22 -7.72 -2.88 8.35
N THR A 23 -6.62 -2.17 8.53
CA THR A 23 -5.98 -1.97 9.83
C THR A 23 -6.04 -0.52 10.26
N VAL A 24 -5.87 -0.28 11.57
CA VAL A 24 -5.70 1.07 12.09
C VAL A 24 -4.43 1.69 11.52
N GLY A 25 -4.51 2.97 11.10
CA GLY A 25 -3.35 3.70 10.59
C GLY A 25 -2.21 3.80 11.60
N PHE A 26 -0.97 3.80 11.10
CA PHE A 26 0.22 4.00 11.95
C PHE A 26 0.24 5.42 12.52
N ILE A 27 0.27 5.52 13.83
CA ILE A 27 0.29 6.79 14.56
C ILE A 27 1.65 6.95 15.22
N ARG A 28 2.30 8.11 15.01
CA ARG A 28 3.62 8.43 15.56
C ARG A 28 3.72 8.32 17.09
N LYS A 29 2.60 8.55 17.79
CA LYS A 29 2.51 8.45 19.26
C LYS A 29 1.18 7.81 19.63
N LEU A 30 1.21 6.51 19.90
CA LEU A 30 0.08 5.81 20.48
C LEU A 30 -0.01 6.15 21.97
N PRO A 31 -1.15 6.67 22.46
CA PRO A 31 -1.40 6.73 23.88
C PRO A 31 -1.32 5.32 24.50
N HIS A 32 -0.77 5.21 25.70
CA HIS A 32 -0.55 3.92 26.37
C HIS A 32 -1.81 3.03 26.46
N HIS A 33 -3.00 3.61 26.56
CA HIS A 33 -4.27 2.87 26.63
C HIS A 33 -4.72 2.28 25.27
N LEU A 34 -4.10 2.67 24.16
CA LEU A 34 -4.39 2.14 22.82
C LEU A 34 -3.41 1.04 22.38
N VAL A 35 -2.41 0.72 23.22
CA VAL A 35 -1.38 -0.28 22.88
C VAL A 35 -1.98 -1.67 22.67
N GLU A 36 -3.01 -2.07 23.44
CA GLU A 36 -3.64 -3.38 23.28
C GLU A 36 -4.45 -3.51 21.99
N SER A 37 -5.17 -2.45 21.61
CA SER A 37 -5.90 -2.42 20.34
C SER A 37 -4.94 -2.42 19.15
N PHE A 38 -3.77 -1.84 19.33
CA PHE A 38 -2.72 -1.86 18.32
C PHE A 38 -2.04 -3.23 18.19
N LYS A 39 -2.03 -4.03 19.26
CA LYS A 39 -1.52 -5.42 19.20
C LYS A 39 -2.32 -6.28 18.22
N SER A 40 -3.64 -6.18 18.18
CA SER A 40 -4.45 -6.93 17.21
C SER A 40 -4.13 -6.52 15.77
N THR A 41 -3.89 -5.23 15.52
CA THR A 41 -3.39 -4.73 14.22
C THR A 41 -2.01 -5.33 13.88
N LEU A 42 -1.12 -5.45 14.86
CA LEU A 42 0.20 -6.06 14.69
C LEU A 42 0.14 -7.56 14.40
N ASP A 43 -0.81 -8.26 15.00
CA ASP A 43 -1.04 -9.67 14.73
C ASP A 43 -1.56 -9.88 13.29
N GLU A 44 -2.47 -9.05 12.81
CA GLU A 44 -2.89 -9.06 11.40
C GLU A 44 -1.72 -8.82 10.44
N VAL A 45 -0.82 -7.89 10.75
CA VAL A 45 0.39 -7.65 9.96
C VAL A 45 1.30 -8.88 9.93
N ARG A 46 1.45 -9.59 11.05
CA ARG A 46 2.25 -10.82 11.12
C ARG A 46 1.61 -11.98 10.36
N GLU A 47 0.30 -12.10 10.37
CA GLU A 47 -0.46 -13.16 9.72
C GLU A 47 -0.62 -12.96 8.20
N ALA A 48 -0.54 -11.70 7.71
CA ALA A 48 -0.70 -11.38 6.32
C ALA A 48 0.39 -12.02 5.43
N ASP A 49 0.00 -12.46 4.25
CA ASP A 49 0.94 -12.97 3.23
C ASP A 49 1.54 -11.85 2.38
N ILE A 50 0.81 -10.74 2.21
CA ILE A 50 1.22 -9.52 1.50
C ILE A 50 0.82 -8.32 2.34
N LEU A 51 1.68 -7.31 2.40
CA LEU A 51 1.39 -6.03 3.03
C LEU A 51 1.12 -4.97 1.96
N LEU A 52 0.01 -4.26 2.09
CA LEU A 52 -0.31 -3.09 1.29
C LEU A 52 -0.01 -1.84 2.13
N HIS A 53 1.07 -1.15 1.82
CA HIS A 53 1.45 0.08 2.50
C HIS A 53 0.84 1.27 1.76
N VAL A 54 -0.27 1.79 2.25
CA VAL A 54 -0.97 2.94 1.66
C VAL A 54 -0.40 4.24 2.21
N VAL A 55 0.10 5.08 1.32
CA VAL A 55 0.78 6.35 1.63
C VAL A 55 0.01 7.51 1.03
N ASP A 56 -0.21 8.56 1.81
CA ASP A 56 -0.71 9.84 1.32
C ASP A 56 0.45 10.64 0.73
N VAL A 57 0.64 10.57 -0.59
CA VAL A 57 1.75 11.22 -1.29
C VAL A 57 1.63 12.75 -1.32
N SER A 58 0.43 13.28 -1.06
CA SER A 58 0.20 14.73 -0.97
C SER A 58 0.69 15.34 0.34
N HIS A 59 0.95 14.52 1.36
CA HIS A 59 1.43 14.99 2.65
C HIS A 59 2.91 15.39 2.57
N PRO A 60 3.31 16.58 3.05
CA PRO A 60 4.69 17.07 2.89
C PRO A 60 5.75 16.20 3.58
N LEU A 61 5.36 15.42 4.59
CA LEU A 61 6.24 14.51 5.35
C LEU A 61 5.99 13.03 5.02
N TYR A 62 5.48 12.71 3.84
CA TYR A 62 5.15 11.32 3.49
C TYR A 62 6.39 10.40 3.48
N GLU A 63 7.55 10.91 3.11
CA GLU A 63 8.81 10.13 3.15
C GLU A 63 9.21 9.75 4.58
N ASP A 64 9.09 10.68 5.53
CA ASP A 64 9.32 10.41 6.95
C ASP A 64 8.33 9.38 7.50
N GLN A 65 7.07 9.47 7.08
CA GLN A 65 6.03 8.51 7.47
C GLN A 65 6.34 7.10 6.96
N ILE A 66 6.84 6.97 5.74
CA ILE A 66 7.32 5.69 5.18
C ILE A 66 8.47 5.14 6.05
N GLY A 67 9.42 6.00 6.43
CA GLY A 67 10.53 5.60 7.31
C GLY A 67 10.06 5.04 8.65
N VAL A 68 9.07 5.68 9.28
CA VAL A 68 8.47 5.21 10.55
C VAL A 68 7.80 3.84 10.38
N VAL A 69 7.01 3.64 9.31
CA VAL A 69 6.36 2.37 9.04
C VAL A 69 7.38 1.26 8.80
N ASN A 70 8.40 1.52 7.97
CA ASN A 70 9.45 0.55 7.69
C ASN A 70 10.20 0.14 8.96
N HIS A 71 10.52 1.09 9.84
CA HIS A 71 11.14 0.79 11.14
C HIS A 71 10.25 -0.10 12.00
N THR A 72 8.96 0.21 12.08
CA THR A 72 8.00 -0.61 12.84
C THR A 72 7.87 -2.01 12.27
N LEU A 73 7.84 -2.17 10.94
CA LEU A 73 7.79 -3.48 10.29
C LEU A 73 9.06 -4.31 10.58
N GLN A 74 10.23 -3.67 10.69
CA GLN A 74 11.47 -4.33 11.10
C GLN A 74 11.39 -4.83 12.55
N GLU A 75 10.92 -3.98 13.49
CA GLU A 75 10.71 -4.38 14.88
C GLU A 75 9.74 -5.56 15.01
N LEU A 76 8.71 -5.62 14.18
CA LEU A 76 7.73 -6.70 14.13
C LEU A 76 8.24 -7.96 13.43
N LYS A 77 9.44 -7.95 12.85
CA LYS A 77 9.97 -9.03 12.01
C LYS A 77 9.03 -9.38 10.82
N ALA A 78 8.34 -8.37 10.29
CA ALA A 78 7.42 -8.50 9.17
C ALA A 78 7.99 -7.92 7.86
N PHE A 79 9.25 -7.53 7.85
CA PHE A 79 9.92 -6.91 6.71
C PHE A 79 10.33 -7.91 5.62
N ASP A 80 10.30 -9.20 5.93
CA ASP A 80 10.55 -10.31 5.00
C ASP A 80 9.37 -10.61 4.05
N LYS A 81 8.20 -10.02 4.34
CA LYS A 81 6.99 -10.19 3.52
C LYS A 81 7.02 -9.30 2.28
N PRO A 82 6.37 -9.73 1.18
CA PRO A 82 6.12 -8.85 0.05
C PRO A 82 5.34 -7.60 0.48
N ILE A 83 5.89 -6.42 0.20
CA ILE A 83 5.26 -5.13 0.49
C ILE A 83 4.99 -4.44 -0.84
N LEU A 84 3.73 -4.06 -1.07
CA LEU A 84 3.35 -3.18 -2.17
C LEU A 84 3.06 -1.79 -1.61
N THR A 85 3.83 -0.80 -2.02
CA THR A 85 3.61 0.60 -1.62
C THR A 85 2.64 1.27 -2.58
N ILE A 86 1.54 1.78 -2.05
CA ILE A 86 0.46 2.43 -2.80
C ILE A 86 0.47 3.92 -2.46
N PHE A 87 0.97 4.73 -3.37
CA PHE A 87 0.95 6.20 -3.24
C PHE A 87 -0.41 6.73 -3.68
N ASN A 88 -1.29 6.98 -2.72
CA ASN A 88 -2.62 7.51 -2.95
C ASN A 88 -2.66 9.03 -2.87
N LYS A 89 -3.73 9.63 -3.37
CA LYS A 89 -3.99 11.08 -3.47
C LYS A 89 -3.04 11.78 -4.44
N LEU A 90 -2.72 11.10 -5.54
CA LEU A 90 -1.89 11.68 -6.60
C LEU A 90 -2.49 12.98 -7.16
N ASP A 91 -3.82 13.06 -7.25
CA ASP A 91 -4.58 14.28 -7.62
C ASP A 91 -4.22 15.47 -6.73
N LEU A 92 -4.17 15.27 -5.41
CA LEU A 92 -3.79 16.34 -4.47
C LEU A 92 -2.28 16.64 -4.54
N TYR A 93 -1.44 15.64 -4.78
CA TYR A 93 -0.01 15.87 -4.99
C TYR A 93 0.23 16.76 -6.21
N GLU A 94 -0.41 16.45 -7.33
CA GLU A 94 -0.32 17.25 -8.55
C GLU A 94 -0.82 18.69 -8.32
N ALA A 95 -1.98 18.86 -7.64
CA ALA A 95 -2.55 20.17 -7.34
C ALA A 95 -1.69 21.00 -6.37
N ASN A 96 -0.99 20.37 -5.43
CA ASN A 96 -0.17 21.07 -4.45
C ASN A 96 1.25 21.37 -4.94
N THR A 97 1.75 20.59 -5.91
CA THR A 97 3.16 20.65 -6.36
C THR A 97 3.32 21.41 -7.67
N PHE A 98 2.33 21.36 -8.55
CA PHE A 98 2.44 21.95 -9.87
C PHE A 98 1.66 23.26 -9.95
N ASP A 99 2.33 24.30 -10.40
CA ASP A 99 1.68 25.57 -10.74
C ASP A 99 0.73 25.41 -11.94
N GLU A 100 -0.35 26.18 -11.97
CA GLU A 100 -1.34 26.18 -13.06
C GLU A 100 -0.71 26.46 -14.43
N TRP A 101 0.39 27.23 -14.44
CA TRP A 101 1.10 27.65 -15.65
C TRP A 101 2.15 26.65 -16.14
N LEU A 102 2.36 25.54 -15.40
CA LEU A 102 3.33 24.53 -15.80
C LEU A 102 2.79 23.73 -16.99
N GLU A 103 3.60 23.60 -18.04
CA GLU A 103 3.25 22.84 -19.24
C GLU A 103 3.01 21.36 -18.89
N ASP A 104 2.05 20.73 -19.53
CA ASP A 104 1.66 19.34 -19.24
C ASP A 104 2.80 18.34 -19.48
N GLU A 105 3.66 18.62 -20.47
CA GLU A 105 4.85 17.81 -20.74
C GLU A 105 5.82 17.82 -19.57
N VAL A 106 6.05 19.00 -18.97
CA VAL A 106 6.92 19.14 -17.79
C VAL A 106 6.30 18.46 -16.55
N LYS A 107 4.99 18.55 -16.36
CA LYS A 107 4.28 17.84 -15.29
C LYS A 107 4.46 16.32 -15.42
N GLN A 108 4.32 15.79 -16.64
CA GLN A 108 4.52 14.37 -16.91
C GLN A 108 5.95 13.92 -16.65
N GLU A 109 6.94 14.74 -17.02
CA GLU A 109 8.36 14.46 -16.80
C GLU A 109 8.67 14.39 -15.28
N LEU A 110 8.17 15.35 -14.50
CA LEU A 110 8.31 15.36 -13.03
C LEU A 110 7.61 14.16 -12.36
N LEU A 111 6.44 13.76 -12.84
CA LEU A 111 5.76 12.56 -12.35
C LEU A 111 6.52 11.28 -12.70
N LEU A 112 7.15 11.23 -13.87
CA LEU A 112 7.99 10.11 -14.27
C LEU A 112 9.23 10.00 -13.36
N GLU A 113 9.91 11.12 -13.09
CA GLU A 113 11.04 11.15 -12.16
C GLU A 113 10.65 10.68 -10.74
N LEU A 114 9.49 11.13 -10.25
CA LEU A 114 8.94 10.68 -8.97
C LEU A 114 8.71 9.17 -8.97
N LYS A 115 8.10 8.66 -10.03
CA LYS A 115 7.85 7.23 -10.19
C LYS A 115 9.16 6.43 -10.22
N GLU A 116 10.14 6.84 -11.02
CA GLU A 116 11.44 6.17 -11.12
C GLU A 116 12.21 6.18 -9.78
N LYS A 117 12.13 7.26 -9.02
CA LYS A 117 12.69 7.34 -7.66
C LYS A 117 12.14 6.21 -6.79
N TRP A 118 10.82 6.05 -6.77
CA TRP A 118 10.17 5.08 -5.92
C TRP A 118 10.20 3.65 -6.47
N ASP A 119 10.19 3.46 -7.79
CA ASP A 119 10.43 2.16 -8.42
C ASP A 119 11.80 1.59 -7.97
N ARG A 120 12.84 2.44 -7.95
CA ARG A 120 14.16 2.05 -7.43
C ARG A 120 14.14 1.76 -5.93
N ALA A 121 13.51 2.62 -5.12
CA ALA A 121 13.46 2.48 -3.67
C ALA A 121 12.65 1.26 -3.20
N THR A 122 11.64 0.84 -3.95
CA THR A 122 10.74 -0.27 -3.64
C THR A 122 11.00 -1.53 -4.46
N ASN A 123 12.04 -1.55 -5.28
CA ASN A 123 12.33 -2.63 -6.22
C ASN A 123 11.13 -2.94 -7.13
N ASN A 124 10.56 -1.91 -7.75
CA ASN A 124 9.38 -1.94 -8.61
C ASN A 124 8.09 -2.44 -7.91
N ASN A 125 8.02 -2.35 -6.59
CA ASN A 125 6.83 -2.72 -5.83
C ASN A 125 6.07 -1.49 -5.34
N CYS A 126 5.76 -0.57 -6.25
CA CYS A 126 4.91 0.58 -5.95
C CYS A 126 3.95 0.91 -7.10
N VAL A 127 2.91 1.67 -6.75
CA VAL A 127 1.93 2.21 -7.70
C VAL A 127 1.41 3.55 -7.20
N PHE A 128 1.23 4.50 -8.13
CA PHE A 128 0.65 5.81 -7.82
C PHE A 128 -0.80 5.83 -8.30
N ILE A 129 -1.71 6.19 -7.40
CA ILE A 129 -3.15 6.21 -7.65
C ILE A 129 -3.81 7.49 -7.14
N SER A 130 -4.99 7.78 -7.66
CA SER A 130 -6.01 8.58 -6.97
C SER A 130 -7.25 7.71 -6.78
N ALA A 131 -7.52 7.32 -5.54
CA ALA A 131 -8.74 6.57 -5.23
C ALA A 131 -9.99 7.43 -5.46
N LEU A 132 -9.91 8.73 -5.19
CA LEU A 132 -11.01 9.69 -5.40
C LEU A 132 -11.39 9.80 -6.88
N GLU A 133 -10.40 10.00 -7.76
CA GLU A 133 -10.60 10.15 -9.20
C GLU A 133 -10.60 8.82 -9.96
N LYS A 134 -10.44 7.69 -9.27
CA LYS A 134 -10.30 6.34 -9.84
C LYS A 134 -9.14 6.21 -10.85
N LYS A 135 -8.10 7.03 -10.70
CA LYS A 135 -6.90 7.01 -11.54
C LYS A 135 -6.01 5.83 -11.14
N ASN A 136 -5.58 5.01 -12.10
CA ASN A 136 -4.69 3.85 -11.94
C ASN A 136 -5.23 2.73 -11.00
N ILE A 137 -6.53 2.67 -10.73
CA ILE A 137 -7.13 1.63 -9.88
C ILE A 137 -7.04 0.26 -10.54
N ASP A 138 -7.22 0.18 -11.86
CA ASP A 138 -7.11 -1.10 -12.57
C ASP A 138 -5.67 -1.62 -12.55
N ALA A 139 -4.67 -0.75 -12.71
CA ALA A 139 -3.27 -1.12 -12.55
C ALA A 139 -2.96 -1.68 -11.14
N LEU A 140 -3.51 -1.05 -10.09
CA LEU A 140 -3.40 -1.55 -8.71
C LEU A 140 -4.02 -2.94 -8.56
N ARG A 141 -5.21 -3.15 -9.12
CA ARG A 141 -5.90 -4.46 -9.08
C ARG A 141 -5.08 -5.55 -9.74
N GLU A 142 -4.54 -5.30 -10.93
CA GLU A 142 -3.69 -6.23 -11.66
C GLU A 142 -2.42 -6.60 -10.88
N ILE A 143 -1.76 -5.62 -10.25
CA ILE A 143 -0.57 -5.88 -9.43
C ILE A 143 -0.93 -6.76 -8.22
N ILE A 144 -2.02 -6.46 -7.53
CA ILE A 144 -2.48 -7.28 -6.37
C ILE A 144 -2.81 -8.69 -6.84
N LEU A 145 -3.56 -8.84 -7.94
CA LEU A 145 -3.96 -10.13 -8.49
C LEU A 145 -2.76 -10.99 -8.84
N THR A 146 -1.77 -10.41 -9.52
CA THR A 146 -0.52 -11.10 -9.88
C THR A 146 0.20 -11.62 -8.64
N LYS A 147 0.38 -10.77 -7.62
CA LYS A 147 1.03 -11.16 -6.36
C LYS A 147 0.25 -12.24 -5.60
N VAL A 148 -1.07 -12.15 -5.55
CA VAL A 148 -1.92 -13.17 -4.92
C VAL A 148 -1.79 -14.50 -5.64
N ARG A 149 -1.83 -14.52 -6.97
CA ARG A 149 -1.68 -15.74 -7.79
C ARG A 149 -0.31 -16.39 -7.61
N GLU A 150 0.77 -15.60 -7.60
CA GLU A 150 2.12 -16.08 -7.33
C GLU A 150 2.21 -16.79 -5.97
N LEU A 151 1.69 -16.18 -4.92
CA LEU A 151 1.67 -16.78 -3.58
C LEU A 151 0.77 -18.02 -3.50
N TYR A 152 -0.32 -18.02 -4.24
CA TYR A 152 -1.21 -19.17 -4.30
C TYR A 152 -0.51 -20.38 -4.93
N LEU A 153 0.24 -20.19 -6.02
CA LEU A 153 1.03 -21.23 -6.66
C LEU A 153 2.15 -21.78 -5.75
N ILE A 154 2.79 -20.91 -4.96
CA ILE A 154 3.79 -21.32 -3.97
C ILE A 154 3.16 -22.18 -2.86
N ARG A 155 1.97 -21.79 -2.38
CA ARG A 155 1.27 -22.50 -1.29
C ARG A 155 0.63 -23.81 -1.75
N TYR A 156 0.19 -23.88 -3.00
CA TYR A 156 -0.55 -25.02 -3.56
C TYR A 156 0.06 -25.49 -4.91
N PRO A 157 1.32 -25.95 -4.95
CA PRO A 157 2.04 -26.23 -6.18
C PRO A 157 1.46 -27.39 -7.01
N TYR A 158 0.57 -28.21 -6.42
CA TYR A 158 -0.02 -29.39 -7.06
C TYR A 158 -1.51 -29.22 -7.40
N ARG A 159 -2.08 -28.05 -7.21
CA ARG A 159 -3.46 -27.80 -7.64
C ARG A 159 -3.47 -27.26 -9.07
N GLU A 160 -4.23 -27.92 -9.94
CA GLU A 160 -4.66 -27.31 -11.20
C GLU A 160 -5.56 -26.13 -10.86
N ILE A 161 -5.06 -24.92 -11.05
CA ILE A 161 -5.78 -23.70 -10.74
C ILE A 161 -6.24 -23.13 -12.07
N HIS A 162 -7.54 -23.14 -12.29
CA HIS A 162 -8.19 -22.42 -13.38
C HIS A 162 -8.53 -21.02 -12.85
N PHE A 163 -7.65 -20.05 -13.12
CA PHE A 163 -7.92 -18.63 -12.82
C PHE A 163 -8.85 -18.02 -13.86
#